data_e78c2be5c5021d3226ae9d1e1df45eb1
#
_entry.id   e78c2be5c5021d3226ae9d1e1df45eb1
#
_cell.length_a   1.000
_cell.length_b   1.000
_cell.length_c   1.000
_cell.angle_alpha   90.00
_cell.angle_beta   90.00
_cell.angle_gamma   90.00
#
_symmetry.space_group_name_H-M   'P 1'
#
loop_
_entity.id
_entity.type
_entity.pdbx_description
1 polymer ?
#
loop_
_entity_poly.entity_id
_entity_poly.type
_entity_poly.pdbx_seq_one_letter_code
_entity_poly.pdbx_strand_id
1 'polypeptide(L)'
;MSLICLGMYCLCLWLAVQTVEKVRQISPGVSLRYAQALTGEQVKKAQTYIKSSQNTDGLMVTFWEETQVAVRSPVSTRTCTDVCSIGFCGTAHDAYGASYVVGTAPGSGDTSQCAVSTALAWQLFGSTDILEQALTLDPDTEDARTYRVCGVFVSESVSKIESLTTSNFFPFRSAAPSLL
;
A
#
# COMPACT_ATOMS: atom_id res chain seq x y z
N MET A 1 -29.39 -43.16 4.82
CA MET A 1 -28.65 -42.46 3.73
C MET A 1 -29.09 -41.01 3.52
N SER A 2 -30.35 -40.63 3.75
CA SER A 2 -30.84 -39.24 3.51
C SER A 2 -30.22 -38.15 4.41
N LEU A 3 -29.99 -38.43 5.70
CA LEU A 3 -29.44 -37.45 6.65
C LEU A 3 -27.97 -37.06 6.35
N ILE A 4 -27.17 -38.03 5.89
CA ILE A 4 -25.76 -37.77 5.52
C ILE A 4 -25.70 -36.89 4.27
N CYS A 5 -26.54 -37.14 3.27
CA CYS A 5 -26.61 -36.32 2.06
C CYS A 5 -27.07 -34.89 2.36
N LEU A 6 -28.01 -34.71 3.29
CA LEU A 6 -28.47 -33.40 3.73
C LEU A 6 -27.36 -32.65 4.45
N GLY A 7 -26.60 -33.33 5.32
CA GLY A 7 -25.45 -32.70 6.02
C GLY A 7 -24.34 -32.24 5.07
N MET A 8 -23.99 -33.07 4.07
CA MET A 8 -23.04 -32.70 3.02
C MET A 8 -23.50 -31.49 2.20
N TYR A 9 -24.79 -31.48 1.84
CA TYR A 9 -25.35 -30.34 1.09
C TYR A 9 -25.31 -29.05 1.86
N CYS A 10 -25.66 -29.06 3.16
CA CYS A 10 -25.53 -27.89 4.03
C CYS A 10 -24.08 -27.41 4.18
N LEU A 11 -23.12 -28.33 4.28
CA LEU A 11 -21.69 -27.98 4.35
C LEU A 11 -21.21 -27.34 3.05
N CYS A 12 -21.60 -27.87 1.90
CA CYS A 12 -21.26 -27.28 0.60
C CYS A 12 -21.88 -25.90 0.41
N LEU A 13 -23.12 -25.69 0.83
CA LEU A 13 -23.74 -24.37 0.80
C LEU A 13 -23.02 -23.37 1.71
N TRP A 14 -22.66 -23.80 2.92
CA TRP A 14 -21.92 -22.96 3.86
C TRP A 14 -20.55 -22.55 3.29
N LEU A 15 -19.80 -23.50 2.71
CA LEU A 15 -18.53 -23.21 2.04
C LEU A 15 -18.71 -22.29 0.83
N ALA A 16 -19.77 -22.46 0.04
CA ALA A 16 -20.07 -21.60 -1.10
C ALA A 16 -20.38 -20.16 -0.65
N VAL A 17 -21.14 -19.98 0.44
CA VAL A 17 -21.41 -18.66 1.02
C VAL A 17 -20.13 -18.00 1.49
N GLN A 18 -19.24 -18.72 2.19
CA GLN A 18 -17.95 -18.21 2.64
C GLN A 18 -17.05 -17.77 1.47
N THR A 19 -17.05 -18.52 0.37
CA THR A 19 -16.28 -18.15 -0.83
C THR A 19 -16.88 -16.93 -1.54
N VAL A 20 -18.21 -16.83 -1.62
CA VAL A 20 -18.89 -15.65 -2.20
C VAL A 20 -18.64 -14.39 -1.36
N GLU A 21 -18.63 -14.49 -0.03
CA GLU A 21 -18.31 -13.36 0.83
C GLU A 21 -16.86 -12.89 0.65
N LYS A 22 -15.89 -13.82 0.53
CA LYS A 22 -14.50 -13.46 0.20
C LYS A 22 -14.37 -12.76 -1.16
N VAL A 23 -15.10 -13.21 -2.17
CA VAL A 23 -15.10 -12.58 -3.50
C VAL A 23 -15.82 -11.23 -3.49
N ARG A 24 -16.84 -11.07 -2.65
CA ARG A 24 -17.59 -9.81 -2.51
C ARG A 24 -16.79 -8.70 -1.81
N GLN A 25 -15.77 -9.07 -1.04
CA GLN A 25 -14.83 -8.12 -0.43
C GLN A 25 -13.81 -7.55 -1.44
N ILE A 26 -13.69 -8.16 -2.62
CA ILE A 26 -12.93 -7.58 -3.73
C ILE A 26 -13.83 -6.50 -4.32
N SER A 27 -13.62 -5.25 -3.92
CA SER A 27 -14.32 -4.12 -4.52
C SER A 27 -14.15 -4.15 -6.03
N PRO A 28 -15.23 -4.08 -6.83
CA PRO A 28 -15.11 -4.02 -8.26
C PRO A 28 -14.42 -2.70 -8.64
N GLY A 29 -13.12 -2.76 -8.81
CA GLY A 29 -12.28 -1.62 -9.18
C GLY A 29 -11.72 -1.78 -10.58
N VAL A 30 -11.48 -0.65 -11.25
CA VAL A 30 -10.75 -0.59 -12.51
C VAL A 30 -9.39 0.02 -12.23
N SER A 31 -8.32 -0.71 -12.51
CA SER A 31 -6.95 -0.19 -12.44
C SER A 31 -6.53 0.31 -13.82
N LEU A 32 -6.07 1.55 -13.87
CA LEU A 32 -5.53 2.16 -15.08
C LEU A 32 -4.03 2.41 -14.89
N ARG A 33 -3.22 1.90 -15.79
CA ARG A 33 -1.77 2.18 -15.80
C ARG A 33 -1.46 3.23 -16.85
N TYR A 34 -0.74 4.26 -16.45
CA TYR A 34 -0.28 5.31 -17.35
C TYR A 34 1.12 4.98 -17.87
N ALA A 35 1.35 5.21 -19.16
CA ALA A 35 2.66 5.02 -19.79
C ALA A 35 3.69 6.07 -19.35
N GLN A 36 3.23 7.21 -18.88
CA GLN A 36 4.05 8.28 -18.33
C GLN A 36 3.61 8.60 -16.90
N ALA A 37 4.56 8.88 -16.04
CA ALA A 37 4.28 9.31 -14.67
C ALA A 37 3.46 10.61 -14.68
N LEU A 38 2.42 10.65 -13.88
CA LEU A 38 1.62 11.86 -13.68
C LEU A 38 2.37 12.83 -12.78
N THR A 39 2.32 14.11 -13.08
CA THR A 39 2.86 15.12 -12.17
C THR A 39 1.93 15.33 -10.97
N GLY A 40 2.48 15.76 -9.83
CA GLY A 40 1.68 16.04 -8.64
C GLY A 40 0.55 17.05 -8.88
N GLU A 41 0.75 18.02 -9.79
CA GLU A 41 -0.30 18.96 -10.19
C GLU A 41 -1.42 18.30 -10.98
N GLN A 42 -1.07 17.33 -11.85
CA GLN A 42 -2.08 16.56 -12.61
C GLN A 42 -2.92 15.70 -11.67
N VAL A 43 -2.29 15.06 -10.67
CA VAL A 43 -3.00 14.28 -9.65
C VAL A 43 -3.94 15.18 -8.84
N LYS A 44 -3.49 16.36 -8.39
CA LYS A 44 -4.36 17.34 -7.69
C LYS A 44 -5.53 17.79 -8.55
N LYS A 45 -5.29 18.14 -9.80
CA LYS A 45 -6.35 18.54 -10.73
C LYS A 45 -7.38 17.43 -10.92
N ALA A 46 -6.90 16.18 -11.08
CA ALA A 46 -7.78 15.02 -11.21
C ALA A 46 -8.63 14.81 -9.95
N GLN A 47 -8.02 14.88 -8.75
CA GLN A 47 -8.75 14.76 -7.48
C GLN A 47 -9.79 15.87 -7.31
N THR A 48 -9.44 17.12 -7.64
CA THR A 48 -10.37 18.25 -7.56
C THR A 48 -11.53 18.05 -8.54
N TYR A 49 -11.26 17.60 -9.76
CA TYR A 49 -12.29 17.30 -10.75
C TYR A 49 -13.24 16.20 -10.26
N ILE A 50 -12.71 15.10 -9.72
CA ILE A 50 -13.50 13.99 -9.20
C ILE A 50 -14.41 14.48 -8.06
N LYS A 51 -13.87 15.27 -7.11
CA LYS A 51 -14.63 15.82 -5.97
C LYS A 51 -15.73 16.82 -6.41
N SER A 52 -15.53 17.53 -7.51
CA SER A 52 -16.48 18.52 -8.00
C SER A 52 -17.55 17.95 -8.97
N SER A 53 -17.33 16.74 -9.46
CA SER A 53 -18.25 16.11 -10.43
C SER A 53 -19.45 15.51 -9.70
N GLN A 54 -20.64 15.99 -10.03
CA GLN A 54 -21.92 15.52 -9.44
C GLN A 54 -22.26 14.06 -9.78
N ASN A 55 -21.55 13.46 -10.74
CA ASN A 55 -21.84 12.10 -11.22
C ASN A 55 -20.93 11.04 -10.58
N THR A 56 -20.14 11.39 -9.56
CA THR A 56 -19.14 10.52 -8.94
C THR A 56 -19.53 10.10 -7.52
N ASP A 57 -20.80 10.17 -7.15
CA ASP A 57 -21.29 9.67 -5.86
C ASP A 57 -20.92 8.20 -5.70
N GLY A 58 -20.04 7.93 -4.71
CA GLY A 58 -19.54 6.59 -4.41
C GLY A 58 -18.28 6.16 -5.20
N LEU A 59 -17.74 6.99 -6.09
CA LEU A 59 -16.48 6.69 -6.76
C LEU A 59 -15.30 7.03 -5.84
N MET A 60 -14.58 6.02 -5.41
CA MET A 60 -13.30 6.18 -4.72
C MET A 60 -12.17 6.03 -5.73
N VAL A 61 -11.24 6.98 -5.75
CA VAL A 61 -10.09 6.97 -6.65
C VAL A 61 -8.81 7.05 -5.83
N THR A 62 -7.94 6.08 -6.04
CA THR A 62 -6.61 6.02 -5.45
C THR A 62 -5.56 6.08 -6.53
N PHE A 63 -4.63 7.03 -6.41
CA PHE A 63 -3.43 7.10 -7.23
C PHE A 63 -2.30 6.41 -6.48
N TRP A 64 -1.49 5.62 -7.17
CA TRP A 64 -0.37 4.93 -6.56
C TRP A 64 0.79 4.77 -7.53
N GLU A 65 1.98 4.68 -6.98
CA GLU A 65 3.24 4.51 -7.70
C GLU A 65 4.14 3.53 -6.96
N GLU A 66 4.78 2.64 -7.71
CA GLU A 66 5.82 1.76 -7.19
C GLU A 66 7.19 2.37 -7.45
N THR A 67 8.01 2.48 -6.42
CA THR A 67 9.38 2.99 -6.51
C THR A 67 10.35 2.09 -5.76
N GLN A 68 11.60 2.03 -6.22
CA GLN A 68 12.68 1.39 -5.48
C GLN A 68 13.38 2.45 -4.65
N VAL A 69 13.49 2.21 -3.36
CA VAL A 69 14.05 3.15 -2.39
C VAL A 69 15.05 2.46 -1.48
N ALA A 70 16.01 3.20 -0.97
CA ALA A 70 16.81 2.78 0.16
C ALA A 70 16.09 3.14 1.46
N VAL A 71 16.16 2.27 2.45
CA VAL A 71 15.47 2.46 3.73
C VAL A 71 16.46 2.29 4.87
N ARG A 72 16.48 3.24 5.80
CA ARG A 72 17.36 3.22 6.99
C ARG A 72 16.55 3.38 8.26
N SER A 73 16.88 2.56 9.26
CA SER A 73 16.39 2.76 10.61
C SER A 73 17.36 3.65 11.39
N PRO A 74 16.93 4.79 11.94
CA PRO A 74 17.81 5.63 12.75
C PRO A 74 18.24 4.96 14.07
N VAL A 75 17.45 3.99 14.54
CA VAL A 75 17.73 3.30 15.81
C VAL A 75 18.79 2.21 15.64
N SER A 76 18.72 1.40 14.58
CA SER A 76 19.61 0.27 14.37
C SER A 76 20.78 0.55 13.45
N THR A 77 20.84 1.73 12.81
CA THR A 77 21.79 2.10 11.77
C THR A 77 21.81 1.15 10.55
N ARG A 78 20.91 0.19 10.53
CA ARG A 78 20.78 -0.76 9.40
C ARG A 78 20.14 -0.07 8.20
N THR A 79 20.63 -0.41 7.04
CA THR A 79 20.11 0.09 5.75
C THR A 79 19.76 -1.10 4.86
N CYS A 80 18.59 -1.06 4.25
CA CYS A 80 18.19 -1.96 3.19
C CYS A 80 18.11 -1.17 1.89
N THR A 81 18.71 -1.68 0.84
CA THR A 81 18.62 -1.13 -0.52
C THR A 81 17.61 -1.93 -1.33
N ASP A 82 17.15 -1.34 -2.43
CA ASP A 82 16.22 -2.00 -3.38
C ASP A 82 14.87 -2.42 -2.75
N VAL A 83 14.41 -1.65 -1.76
CA VAL A 83 13.10 -1.85 -1.14
C VAL A 83 12.02 -1.34 -2.09
N CYS A 84 11.10 -2.22 -2.50
CA CYS A 84 9.94 -1.83 -3.28
C CYS A 84 8.93 -1.10 -2.39
N SER A 85 8.72 0.17 -2.66
CA SER A 85 7.78 1.03 -1.93
C SER A 85 6.62 1.43 -2.81
N ILE A 86 5.41 1.42 -2.24
CA ILE A 86 4.24 2.02 -2.86
C ILE A 86 3.93 3.34 -2.18
N GLY A 87 4.03 4.42 -2.94
CA GLY A 87 3.44 5.70 -2.60
C GLY A 87 2.00 5.76 -3.09
N PHE A 88 1.06 6.19 -2.26
CA PHE A 88 -0.33 6.29 -2.68
C PHE A 88 -0.99 7.57 -2.20
N CYS A 89 -2.03 7.99 -2.91
CA CYS A 89 -2.89 9.12 -2.56
C CYS A 89 -4.35 8.66 -2.72
N GLY A 90 -5.01 8.45 -1.60
CA GLY A 90 -6.31 7.80 -1.50
C GLY A 90 -6.32 6.81 -0.34
N THR A 91 -6.91 5.64 -0.55
CA THR A 91 -6.96 4.57 0.45
C THR A 91 -5.85 3.54 0.23
N ALA A 92 -5.15 3.17 1.30
CA ALA A 92 -4.11 2.15 1.25
C ALA A 92 -4.64 0.81 0.74
N HIS A 93 -5.88 0.45 1.11
CA HIS A 93 -6.53 -0.80 0.70
C HIS A 93 -6.69 -0.90 -0.83
N ASP A 94 -7.03 0.21 -1.50
CA ASP A 94 -7.18 0.23 -2.96
C ASP A 94 -5.84 0.23 -3.68
N ALA A 95 -4.79 0.79 -3.05
CA ALA A 95 -3.44 0.74 -3.59
C ALA A 95 -2.82 -0.64 -3.40
N TYR A 96 -2.99 -1.21 -2.23
CA TYR A 96 -2.45 -2.52 -1.87
C TYR A 96 -3.23 -3.14 -0.70
N GLY A 97 -4.00 -4.20 -0.98
CA GLY A 97 -4.81 -4.91 0.01
C GLY A 97 -3.94 -5.81 0.90
N ALA A 98 -3.27 -5.24 1.88
CA ALA A 98 -2.41 -5.98 2.80
C ALA A 98 -3.15 -6.48 4.04
N SER A 99 -2.72 -7.64 4.56
CA SER A 99 -3.13 -8.14 5.87
C SER A 99 -2.14 -7.67 6.94
N TYR A 100 -2.59 -6.90 7.91
CA TYR A 100 -1.75 -6.34 8.97
C TYR A 100 -1.62 -7.30 10.15
N VAL A 101 -0.38 -7.52 10.61
CA VAL A 101 -0.06 -8.32 11.80
C VAL A 101 -0.14 -7.44 13.05
N VAL A 102 0.36 -6.21 12.93
CA VAL A 102 0.41 -5.22 14.01
C VAL A 102 0.05 -3.86 13.41
N GLY A 103 -0.72 -3.07 14.14
CA GLY A 103 -1.13 -1.73 13.70
C GLY A 103 -2.12 -1.72 12.56
N THR A 104 -2.09 -0.68 11.75
CA THR A 104 -3.05 -0.42 10.67
C THR A 104 -2.37 0.16 9.43
N ALA A 105 -3.13 0.27 8.35
CA ALA A 105 -2.71 1.01 7.17
C ALA A 105 -2.44 2.49 7.48
N PRO A 106 -1.50 3.14 6.77
CA PRO A 106 -1.35 4.59 6.84
C PRO A 106 -2.65 5.30 6.50
N GLY A 107 -3.00 6.32 7.29
CA GLY A 107 -4.21 7.10 7.09
C GLY A 107 -4.17 7.92 5.80
N SER A 108 -5.30 8.04 5.10
CA SER A 108 -5.41 8.91 3.94
C SER A 108 -5.21 10.37 4.38
N GLY A 109 -4.12 10.99 3.95
CA GLY A 109 -3.80 12.39 4.26
C GLY A 109 -2.71 12.59 5.32
N ASP A 110 -2.30 11.56 6.06
CA ASP A 110 -1.13 11.64 6.94
C ASP A 110 0.13 11.20 6.18
N THR A 111 0.91 12.18 5.74
CA THR A 111 2.14 11.97 4.97
C THR A 111 3.35 11.63 5.82
N SER A 112 3.18 11.51 7.13
CA SER A 112 4.24 11.18 8.07
C SER A 112 4.26 9.69 8.46
N GLN A 113 3.27 8.92 8.01
CA GLN A 113 3.12 7.52 8.37
C GLN A 113 3.53 6.58 7.23
N CYS A 114 4.02 5.41 7.61
CA CYS A 114 4.27 4.30 6.69
C CYS A 114 3.88 2.96 7.32
N ALA A 115 3.62 1.97 6.47
CA ALA A 115 3.56 0.59 6.89
C ALA A 115 4.67 -0.20 6.19
N VAL A 116 5.20 -1.20 6.86
CA VAL A 116 6.31 -2.02 6.35
C VAL A 116 5.95 -3.50 6.35
N SER A 117 6.59 -4.27 5.48
CA SER A 117 6.44 -5.72 5.49
C SER A 117 7.08 -6.34 6.74
N THR A 118 6.61 -7.53 7.14
CA THR A 118 7.24 -8.31 8.21
C THR A 118 8.71 -8.59 7.91
N ALA A 119 9.06 -8.85 6.65
CA ALA A 119 10.43 -9.10 6.22
C ALA A 119 11.32 -7.88 6.44
N LEU A 120 10.88 -6.70 6.00
CA LEU A 120 11.62 -5.45 6.18
C LEU A 120 11.73 -5.07 7.67
N ALA A 121 10.67 -5.30 8.45
CA ALA A 121 10.68 -5.09 9.91
C ALA A 121 11.78 -5.92 10.59
N TRP A 122 11.89 -7.21 10.25
CA TRP A 122 12.94 -8.07 10.76
C TRP A 122 14.34 -7.66 10.32
N GLN A 123 14.51 -7.27 9.06
CA GLN A 123 15.82 -6.83 8.54
C GLN A 123 16.32 -5.56 9.22
N LEU A 124 15.45 -4.57 9.40
CA LEU A 124 15.84 -3.26 9.94
C LEU A 124 15.87 -3.24 11.48
N PHE A 125 14.89 -3.86 12.14
CA PHE A 125 14.69 -3.71 13.56
C PHE A 125 14.90 -5.03 14.34
N GLY A 126 14.85 -6.18 13.67
CA GLY A 126 14.92 -7.50 14.33
C GLY A 126 13.65 -7.85 15.10
N SER A 127 12.52 -7.18 14.84
CA SER A 127 11.23 -7.37 15.50
C SER A 127 10.11 -6.93 14.59
N THR A 128 8.89 -7.39 14.85
CA THR A 128 7.65 -6.87 14.26
C THR A 128 6.93 -5.88 15.18
N ASP A 129 7.35 -5.77 16.45
CA ASP A 129 6.84 -4.77 17.39
C ASP A 129 7.63 -3.46 17.24
N ILE A 130 7.31 -2.72 16.20
CA ILE A 130 8.03 -1.53 15.77
C ILE A 130 7.09 -0.33 15.50
N LEU A 131 5.88 -0.38 16.04
CA LEU A 131 4.98 0.78 15.92
C LEU A 131 5.63 2.03 16.49
N GLU A 132 5.36 3.16 15.87
CA GLU A 132 5.89 4.47 16.22
C GLU A 132 7.42 4.64 16.01
N GLN A 133 8.13 3.61 15.55
CA GLN A 133 9.55 3.74 15.21
C GLN A 133 9.73 4.59 13.96
N ALA A 134 10.81 5.34 13.95
CA ALA A 134 11.17 6.17 12.80
C ALA A 134 11.89 5.33 11.73
N LEU A 135 11.64 5.67 10.46
CA LEU A 135 12.21 5.04 9.30
C LEU A 135 12.48 6.12 8.25
N THR A 136 13.69 6.16 7.71
CA THR A 136 14.09 7.14 6.69
C THR A 136 14.19 6.47 5.33
N LEU A 137 13.46 7.00 4.37
CA LEU A 137 13.54 6.63 2.95
C LEU A 137 14.59 7.52 2.27
N ASP A 138 15.37 6.90 1.38
CA ASP A 138 16.44 7.52 0.60
C ASP A 138 17.38 8.41 1.45
N PRO A 139 17.95 7.87 2.55
CA PRO A 139 18.62 8.64 3.61
C PRO A 139 19.82 9.47 3.14
N ASP A 140 20.41 9.10 2.01
CA ASP A 140 21.63 9.72 1.49
C ASP A 140 21.35 10.65 0.29
N THR A 141 20.08 11.06 0.10
CA THR A 141 19.63 11.94 -0.97
C THR A 141 19.03 13.23 -0.43
N GLU A 142 18.89 14.25 -1.29
CA GLU A 142 18.18 15.49 -0.96
C GLU A 142 16.67 15.25 -0.72
N ASP A 143 16.14 14.12 -1.22
CA ASP A 143 14.76 13.71 -1.06
C ASP A 143 14.54 12.84 0.19
N ALA A 144 15.50 12.74 1.08
CA ALA A 144 15.40 11.96 2.30
C ALA A 144 14.17 12.36 3.13
N ARG A 145 13.34 11.37 3.47
CA ARG A 145 12.12 11.59 4.25
C ARG A 145 12.02 10.58 5.39
N THR A 146 11.66 11.09 6.55
CA THR A 146 11.44 10.26 7.73
C THR A 146 9.95 10.05 7.95
N TYR A 147 9.58 8.79 8.10
CA TYR A 147 8.23 8.33 8.36
C TYR A 147 8.18 7.64 9.72
N ARG A 148 6.97 7.54 10.27
CA ARG A 148 6.67 6.77 11.47
C ARG A 148 5.92 5.51 11.08
N VAL A 149 6.36 4.37 11.59
CA VAL A 149 5.71 3.09 11.31
C VAL A 149 4.38 3.02 12.04
N CYS A 150 3.28 2.93 11.31
CA CYS A 150 1.93 2.76 11.83
C CYS A 150 1.38 1.34 11.70
N GLY A 151 2.03 0.50 10.89
CA GLY A 151 1.61 -0.88 10.72
C GLY A 151 2.69 -1.79 10.14
N VAL A 152 2.55 -3.07 10.44
CA VAL A 152 3.38 -4.14 9.87
C VAL A 152 2.46 -5.14 9.19
N PHE A 153 2.70 -5.41 7.90
CA PHE A 153 1.86 -6.27 7.09
C PHE A 153 2.59 -7.53 6.60
N VAL A 154 1.82 -8.55 6.28
CA VAL A 154 2.36 -9.75 5.60
C VAL A 154 2.44 -9.44 4.12
N SER A 155 3.66 -9.46 3.57
CA SER A 155 3.84 -9.44 2.12
C SER A 155 3.55 -10.84 1.58
N GLU A 156 2.47 -10.98 0.83
CA GLU A 156 2.23 -12.22 0.08
C GLU A 156 3.31 -12.35 -0.99
N SER A 157 3.85 -13.55 -1.14
CA SER A 157 5.08 -13.87 -1.90
C SER A 157 5.07 -13.52 -3.40
N VAL A 158 4.00 -12.94 -3.92
CA VAL A 158 3.84 -12.56 -5.33
C VAL A 158 4.22 -11.10 -5.57
N SER A 159 4.15 -10.24 -4.56
CA SER A 159 4.53 -8.83 -4.67
C SER A 159 5.73 -8.54 -3.78
N LYS A 160 6.81 -8.07 -4.38
CA LYS A 160 8.02 -7.62 -3.67
C LYS A 160 7.81 -6.30 -2.91
N ILE A 161 6.57 -5.97 -2.56
CA ILE A 161 6.26 -4.72 -1.89
C ILE A 161 6.62 -4.83 -0.42
N GLU A 162 7.49 -3.98 0.05
CA GLU A 162 8.05 -4.01 1.38
C GLU A 162 7.67 -2.79 2.22
N SER A 163 7.24 -1.70 1.57
CA SER A 163 6.76 -0.53 2.31
C SER A 163 5.58 0.16 1.61
N LEU A 164 4.70 0.72 2.41
CA LEU A 164 3.57 1.53 1.99
C LEU A 164 3.66 2.90 2.66
N THR A 165 3.63 3.95 1.86
CA THR A 165 3.68 5.32 2.36
C THR A 165 2.53 6.13 1.80
N THR A 166 1.92 6.97 2.64
CA THR A 166 0.94 7.95 2.16
C THR A 166 1.68 9.14 1.59
N SER A 167 1.45 9.44 0.32
CA SER A 167 1.99 10.63 -0.31
C SER A 167 0.89 11.65 -0.60
N ASN A 168 0.96 12.83 -0.01
CA ASN A 168 0.20 13.98 -0.50
C ASN A 168 0.89 14.61 -1.71
N PHE A 169 2.16 14.39 -1.85
CA PHE A 169 3.01 14.81 -2.97
C PHE A 169 4.35 14.07 -2.91
N PHE A 170 4.46 12.98 -3.66
CA PHE A 170 5.74 12.79 -4.29
C PHE A 170 5.83 13.83 -5.42
N PRO A 171 6.91 14.60 -5.51
CA PRO A 171 7.35 14.96 -6.83
C PRO A 171 7.58 13.60 -7.50
N PHE A 172 6.66 13.18 -8.36
CA PHE A 172 6.92 12.08 -9.28
C PHE A 172 8.31 12.35 -9.81
N ARG A 173 9.24 11.49 -9.46
CA ARG A 173 10.62 11.65 -9.89
C ARG A 173 10.56 11.65 -11.39
N SER A 174 10.62 12.82 -12.00
CA SER A 174 10.84 12.95 -13.42
C SER A 174 12.10 12.15 -13.68
N ALA A 175 11.96 10.95 -14.22
CA ALA A 175 13.09 10.23 -14.76
C ALA A 175 13.67 11.20 -15.79
N ALA A 176 14.76 11.86 -15.43
CA ALA A 176 15.53 12.62 -16.39
C ALA A 176 15.84 11.64 -17.51
N PRO A 177 15.51 11.95 -18.77
CA PRO A 177 15.90 11.09 -19.86
C PRO A 177 17.41 11.01 -19.79
N SER A 178 17.94 9.80 -19.56
CA SER A 178 19.35 9.51 -19.78
C SER A 178 19.63 9.79 -21.24
N LEU A 179 20.19 10.98 -21.51
CA LEU A 179 20.76 11.28 -22.80
C LEU A 179 21.92 10.31 -23.03
N LEU A 180 21.71 9.36 -23.93
CA LEU A 180 22.77 8.73 -24.70
C LEU A 180 23.25 9.68 -25.76
#